data_82cfeb023cd813d5e5ba81b816b6f89c
#
_entry.id   82cfeb023cd813d5e5ba81b816b6f89c
#
_cell.length_a   1.000
_cell.length_b   1.000
_cell.length_c   1.000
_cell.angle_alpha   90.00
_cell.angle_beta   90.00
_cell.angle_gamma   90.00
#
_symmetry.space_group_name_H-M   'P 1'
#
loop_
_entity.id
_entity.type
_entity.pdbx_description
1 polymer ?
#
loop_
_entity_poly.entity_id
_entity_poly.type
_entity_poly.pdbx_seq_one_letter_code
_entity_poly.pdbx_strand_id
1 'polypeptide(L)'
;MGECRIPILTHATQRRYYEQEIFKNPHTLGPDRLARAPRAPILETVGDKRLLTDGQMTLELHLVRGNLHSEGLLMAYVPQAKLLIQADAFAPRPGVPPLPSPSPYTVNLLQNIQRLKLDVERIAHVHGGVDSFAALVKAAGG
;
A
#
# COMPACT_ATOMS: atom_id res chain seq x y z
N MET A 1 -23.81 -10.99 -19.78
CA MET A 1 -23.03 -10.86 -18.53
C MET A 1 -22.29 -9.53 -18.56
N GLY A 2 -22.64 -8.59 -17.66
CA GLY A 2 -21.93 -7.30 -17.56
C GLY A 2 -20.47 -7.55 -17.15
N GLU A 3 -19.55 -6.94 -17.87
CA GLU A 3 -18.13 -6.99 -17.49
C GLU A 3 -17.93 -6.32 -16.13
N CYS A 4 -17.42 -7.07 -15.16
CA CYS A 4 -17.05 -6.53 -13.86
C CYS A 4 -15.84 -5.59 -14.07
N ARG A 5 -16.07 -4.29 -13.95
CA ARG A 5 -15.01 -3.27 -14.05
C ARG A 5 -14.60 -2.87 -12.63
N ILE A 6 -13.40 -3.28 -12.24
CA ILE A 6 -12.85 -2.99 -10.91
C ILE A 6 -12.13 -1.64 -10.96
N PRO A 7 -12.49 -0.66 -10.10
CA PRO A 7 -11.77 0.59 -10.00
C PRO A 7 -10.38 0.38 -9.37
N ILE A 8 -9.42 1.17 -9.81
CA ILE A 8 -8.09 1.29 -9.20
C ILE A 8 -8.15 2.47 -8.22
N LEU A 9 -7.92 2.17 -6.95
CA LEU A 9 -7.81 3.19 -5.91
C LEU A 9 -6.36 3.61 -5.79
N THR A 10 -6.08 4.89 -5.98
CA THR A 10 -4.74 5.45 -5.88
C THR A 10 -4.76 6.80 -5.20
N HIS A 11 -3.63 7.24 -4.64
CA HIS A 11 -3.57 8.61 -4.13
C HIS A 11 -3.68 9.63 -5.27
N ALA A 12 -4.27 10.78 -4.98
CA ALA A 12 -4.53 11.83 -5.98
C ALA A 12 -3.27 12.27 -6.74
N THR A 13 -2.10 12.29 -6.09
CA THR A 13 -0.82 12.63 -6.71
C THR A 13 -0.39 11.67 -7.82
N GLN A 14 -0.84 10.40 -7.72
CA GLN A 14 -0.46 9.35 -8.67
C GLN A 14 -1.42 9.22 -9.87
N ARG A 15 -2.55 9.93 -9.86
CA ARG A 15 -3.57 9.83 -10.90
C ARG A 15 -2.98 10.05 -12.30
N ARG A 16 -2.21 11.13 -12.46
CA ARG A 16 -1.59 11.48 -13.75
C ARG A 16 -0.64 10.39 -14.26
N TYR A 17 0.14 9.78 -13.36
CA TYR A 17 1.03 8.68 -13.71
C TYR A 17 0.26 7.48 -14.27
N TYR A 18 -0.83 7.07 -13.63
CA TYR A 18 -1.68 6.01 -14.15
C TYR A 18 -2.28 6.36 -15.51
N GLU A 19 -2.85 7.56 -15.67
CA GLU A 19 -3.52 7.98 -16.90
C GLU A 19 -2.57 8.15 -18.09
N GLN A 20 -1.36 8.61 -17.85
CA GLN A 20 -0.45 9.02 -18.93
C GLN A 20 0.69 8.02 -19.16
N GLU A 21 1.21 7.38 -18.11
CA GLU A 21 2.36 6.49 -18.23
C GLU A 21 1.95 5.02 -18.27
N ILE A 22 1.15 4.56 -17.28
CA ILE A 22 0.80 3.14 -17.18
C ILE A 22 -0.12 2.71 -18.32
N PHE A 23 -1.22 3.43 -18.54
CA PHE A 23 -2.26 3.01 -19.50
C PHE A 23 -2.00 3.44 -20.94
N LYS A 24 -1.02 4.30 -21.17
CA LYS A 24 -0.58 4.71 -22.53
C LYS A 24 0.78 4.16 -22.91
N ASN A 25 1.43 3.40 -22.01
CA ASN A 25 2.75 2.83 -22.28
C ASN A 25 2.69 1.87 -23.48
N PRO A 26 3.56 2.02 -24.48
CA PRO A 26 3.64 1.06 -25.58
C PRO A 26 4.12 -0.30 -25.08
N HIS A 27 3.40 -1.36 -25.45
CA HIS A 27 3.70 -2.74 -25.06
C HIS A 27 4.82 -3.29 -25.95
N THR A 28 6.08 -3.03 -25.60
CA THR A 28 7.25 -3.32 -26.45
C THR A 28 7.65 -4.79 -26.49
N LEU A 29 7.30 -5.58 -25.47
CA LEU A 29 7.65 -7.01 -25.39
C LEU A 29 6.58 -7.95 -25.97
N GLY A 30 5.45 -7.40 -26.40
CA GLY A 30 4.31 -8.13 -26.93
C GLY A 30 2.99 -7.65 -26.36
N PRO A 31 1.88 -7.86 -27.06
CA PRO A 31 0.58 -7.36 -26.63
C PRO A 31 0.08 -8.15 -25.42
N ASP A 32 -0.13 -7.47 -24.30
CA ASP A 32 -0.83 -7.98 -23.13
C ASP A 32 -2.36 -7.91 -23.30
N ARG A 33 -3.11 -8.20 -22.24
CA ARG A 33 -4.58 -8.15 -22.28
C ARG A 33 -5.12 -6.74 -22.54
N LEU A 34 -4.46 -5.70 -22.02
CA LEU A 34 -4.88 -4.31 -22.21
C LEU A 34 -4.63 -3.87 -23.65
N ALA A 35 -3.49 -4.24 -24.24
CA ALA A 35 -3.19 -3.95 -25.63
C ALA A 35 -4.13 -4.66 -26.61
N ARG A 36 -4.56 -5.91 -26.30
CA ARG A 36 -5.50 -6.69 -27.12
C ARG A 36 -6.95 -6.21 -27.02
N ALA A 37 -7.34 -5.62 -25.88
CA ALA A 37 -8.66 -5.08 -25.65
C ALA A 37 -8.55 -3.76 -24.86
N PRO A 38 -8.16 -2.66 -25.54
CA PRO A 38 -7.92 -1.38 -24.91
C PRO A 38 -9.16 -0.87 -24.17
N ARG A 39 -8.98 -0.43 -22.92
CA ARG A 39 -10.05 0.10 -22.06
C ARG A 39 -9.52 1.28 -21.26
N ALA A 40 -10.35 2.29 -21.10
CA ALA A 40 -10.04 3.35 -20.15
C ALA A 40 -10.09 2.79 -18.71
N PRO A 41 -9.09 3.06 -17.86
CA PRO A 41 -9.15 2.67 -16.45
C PRO A 41 -10.25 3.44 -15.73
N ILE A 42 -10.85 2.79 -14.72
CA ILE A 42 -11.64 3.51 -13.72
C ILE A 42 -10.68 3.86 -12.60
N LEU A 43 -10.32 5.13 -12.48
CA LEU A 43 -9.45 5.62 -11.43
C LEU A 43 -10.27 6.39 -10.40
N GLU A 44 -10.21 5.94 -9.16
CA GLU A 44 -10.75 6.65 -8.01
C GLU A 44 -9.62 7.12 -7.11
N THR A 45 -9.64 8.40 -6.74
CA THR A 45 -8.57 8.97 -5.93
C THR A 45 -8.88 8.91 -4.45
N VAL A 46 -7.84 8.62 -3.69
CA VAL A 46 -7.81 8.69 -2.24
C VAL A 46 -7.02 9.94 -1.86
N GLY A 47 -7.54 10.72 -0.92
CA GLY A 47 -6.79 11.77 -0.25
C GLY A 47 -6.02 11.22 0.96
N ASP A 48 -6.12 11.90 2.10
CA ASP A 48 -5.48 11.43 3.34
C ASP A 48 -6.04 10.11 3.87
N LYS A 49 -7.36 9.90 3.69
CA LYS A 49 -8.07 8.70 4.14
C LYS A 49 -9.26 8.36 3.24
N ARG A 50 -9.53 7.07 3.07
CA ARG A 50 -10.77 6.54 2.51
C ARG A 50 -11.23 5.30 3.25
N LEU A 51 -12.52 5.17 3.46
CA LEU A 51 -13.16 3.98 4.04
C LEU A 51 -13.86 3.18 2.95
N LEU A 52 -13.67 1.87 3.00
CA LEU A 52 -14.40 0.89 2.22
C LEU A 52 -15.06 -0.07 3.21
N THR A 53 -16.33 -0.40 3.03
CA THR A 53 -17.04 -1.33 3.91
C THR A 53 -18.10 -2.11 3.14
N ASP A 54 -18.31 -3.35 3.55
CA ASP A 54 -19.42 -4.21 3.12
C ASP A 54 -20.52 -4.31 4.19
N GLY A 55 -20.40 -3.53 5.28
CA GLY A 55 -21.29 -3.54 6.43
C GLY A 55 -20.84 -4.46 7.56
N GLN A 56 -19.92 -5.40 7.32
CA GLN A 56 -19.34 -6.31 8.33
C GLN A 56 -17.87 -5.99 8.58
N MET A 57 -17.12 -5.79 7.51
CA MET A 57 -15.70 -5.46 7.54
C MET A 57 -15.47 -4.03 7.04
N THR A 58 -14.49 -3.38 7.63
CA THR A 58 -14.02 -2.06 7.20
C THR A 58 -12.56 -2.15 6.79
N LEU A 59 -12.26 -1.59 5.62
CA LEU A 59 -10.92 -1.35 5.16
C LEU A 59 -10.67 0.16 5.11
N GLU A 60 -9.71 0.61 5.88
CA GLU A 60 -9.27 2.00 5.88
C GLU A 60 -8.03 2.14 5.00
N LEU A 61 -8.09 2.99 3.98
CA LEU A 61 -6.90 3.39 3.23
C LEU A 61 -6.37 4.69 3.81
N HIS A 62 -5.07 4.73 4.11
CA HIS A 62 -4.41 5.90 4.67
C HIS A 62 -3.19 6.29 3.85
N LEU A 63 -2.99 7.59 3.64
CA LEU A 63 -1.76 8.12 3.07
C LEU A 63 -0.60 7.98 4.08
N VAL A 64 0.50 7.37 3.62
CA VAL A 64 1.77 7.32 4.35
C VAL A 64 2.50 8.63 4.10
N ARG A 65 2.37 9.59 5.02
CA ARG A 65 3.00 10.91 4.87
C ARG A 65 4.52 10.84 5.02
N GLY A 66 5.22 11.60 4.20
CA GLY A 66 6.68 11.69 4.24
C GLY A 66 7.39 10.42 3.81
N ASN A 67 6.73 9.54 3.04
CA ASN A 67 7.36 8.33 2.54
C ASN A 67 8.39 8.66 1.46
N LEU A 68 9.59 8.08 1.60
CA LEU A 68 10.71 8.33 0.68
C LEU A 68 10.66 7.46 -0.58
N HIS A 69 9.84 6.41 -0.59
CA HIS A 69 9.69 5.50 -1.72
C HIS A 69 8.71 6.06 -2.76
N SER A 70 7.57 6.59 -2.29
CA SER A 70 6.54 7.18 -3.16
C SER A 70 5.72 8.22 -2.40
N GLU A 71 5.55 9.40 -2.96
CA GLU A 71 4.77 10.48 -2.36
C GLU A 71 3.31 10.10 -2.10
N GLY A 72 2.73 9.28 -2.95
CA GLY A 72 1.35 8.83 -2.86
C GLY A 72 1.16 7.42 -2.32
N LEU A 73 2.13 6.89 -1.53
CA LEU A 73 2.01 5.56 -0.96
C LEU A 73 0.82 5.46 -0.02
N LEU A 74 -0.02 4.46 -0.25
CA LEU A 74 -1.15 4.12 0.62
C LEU A 74 -0.82 2.86 1.41
N MET A 75 -1.28 2.84 2.67
CA MET A 75 -1.38 1.63 3.47
C MET A 75 -2.85 1.33 3.75
N ALA A 76 -3.19 0.05 3.91
CA ALA A 76 -4.54 -0.39 4.23
C ALA A 76 -4.59 -0.95 5.67
N TYR A 77 -5.64 -0.60 6.41
CA TYR A 77 -5.84 -1.06 7.78
C TYR A 77 -7.22 -1.69 7.93
N VAL A 78 -7.27 -2.86 8.56
CA VAL A 78 -8.50 -3.58 8.91
C VAL A 78 -8.69 -3.53 10.42
N PRO A 79 -9.52 -2.61 10.95
CA PRO A 79 -9.66 -2.40 12.41
C PRO A 79 -10.10 -3.65 13.15
N GLN A 80 -11.07 -4.38 12.63
CA GLN A 80 -11.62 -5.60 13.25
C GLN A 80 -10.57 -6.70 13.42
N ALA A 81 -9.56 -6.73 12.55
CA ALA A 81 -8.47 -7.70 12.59
C ALA A 81 -7.17 -7.12 13.18
N LYS A 82 -7.14 -5.82 13.52
CA LYS A 82 -5.94 -5.06 13.92
C LYS A 82 -4.77 -5.31 12.98
N LEU A 83 -5.08 -5.45 11.69
CA LEU A 83 -4.15 -5.82 10.63
C LEU A 83 -3.84 -4.62 9.75
N LEU A 84 -2.56 -4.27 9.69
CA LEU A 84 -2.03 -3.32 8.71
C LEU A 84 -1.50 -4.07 7.50
N ILE A 85 -1.80 -3.60 6.30
CA ILE A 85 -1.30 -4.10 5.02
C ILE A 85 -0.48 -3.00 4.38
N GLN A 86 0.78 -3.28 4.05
CA GLN A 86 1.69 -2.29 3.48
C GLN A 86 2.65 -2.91 2.47
N ALA A 87 3.24 -2.06 1.63
CA ALA A 87 4.27 -2.44 0.67
C ALA A 87 5.55 -1.64 0.93
N ASP A 88 6.70 -2.31 0.81
CA ASP A 88 8.05 -1.74 0.66
C ASP A 88 8.61 -0.91 1.85
N ALA A 89 7.81 -0.63 2.88
CA ALA A 89 8.26 0.13 4.04
C ALA A 89 8.87 -0.74 5.15
N PHE A 90 8.37 -1.98 5.31
CA PHE A 90 8.86 -2.95 6.27
C PHE A 90 8.68 -4.35 5.68
N ALA A 91 9.76 -5.08 5.49
CA ALA A 91 9.74 -6.45 4.97
C ALA A 91 10.93 -7.24 5.54
N PRO A 92 10.83 -7.80 6.75
CA PRO A 92 11.89 -8.63 7.33
C PRO A 92 12.04 -9.89 6.50
N ARG A 93 13.29 -10.28 6.27
CA ARG A 93 13.63 -11.48 5.52
C ARG A 93 14.09 -12.57 6.48
N PRO A 94 13.46 -13.75 6.50
CA PRO A 94 13.90 -14.87 7.31
C PRO A 94 15.38 -15.20 7.04
N GLY A 95 16.16 -15.39 8.10
CA GLY A 95 17.59 -15.73 7.99
C GLY A 95 18.53 -14.58 7.59
N VAL A 96 18.01 -13.38 7.35
CA VAL A 96 18.84 -12.18 7.10
C VAL A 96 18.95 -11.38 8.40
N PRO A 97 20.19 -11.09 8.87
CA PRO A 97 20.38 -10.25 10.05
C PRO A 97 19.72 -8.88 9.88
N PRO A 98 19.22 -8.27 10.96
CA PRO A 98 18.75 -6.90 10.93
C PRO A 98 19.83 -5.95 10.42
N LEU A 99 19.41 -4.86 9.76
CA LEU A 99 20.34 -3.80 9.37
C LEU A 99 21.03 -3.21 10.62
N PRO A 100 22.27 -2.75 10.51
CA PRO A 100 23.01 -2.14 11.64
C PRO A 100 22.34 -0.84 12.13
N SER A 101 21.51 -0.21 11.32
CA SER A 101 20.69 0.95 11.68
C SER A 101 19.27 0.79 11.14
N PRO A 102 18.25 1.36 11.81
CA PRO A 102 16.88 1.32 11.34
C PRO A 102 16.72 1.90 9.94
N SER A 103 15.96 1.21 9.09
CA SER A 103 15.61 1.74 7.78
C SER A 103 14.74 2.99 7.92
N PRO A 104 15.01 4.08 7.20
CA PRO A 104 14.16 5.28 7.24
C PRO A 104 12.73 5.00 6.79
N TYR A 105 12.50 4.04 5.90
CA TYR A 105 11.16 3.59 5.51
C TYR A 105 10.41 2.94 6.67
N THR A 106 11.07 2.09 7.43
CA THR A 106 10.52 1.40 8.61
C THR A 106 10.17 2.38 9.72
N VAL A 107 11.07 3.33 9.99
CA VAL A 107 10.84 4.43 10.96
C VAL A 107 9.64 5.28 10.52
N ASN A 108 9.57 5.66 9.24
CA ASN A 108 8.47 6.45 8.70
C ASN A 108 7.12 5.71 8.81
N LEU A 109 7.09 4.39 8.54
CA LEU A 109 5.88 3.60 8.71
C LEU A 109 5.40 3.62 10.17
N LEU A 110 6.30 3.37 11.14
CA LEU A 110 5.98 3.42 12.57
C LEU A 110 5.43 4.78 12.99
N GLN A 111 6.07 5.86 12.55
CA GLN A 111 5.61 7.23 12.82
C GLN A 111 4.20 7.51 12.26
N ASN A 112 3.88 6.99 11.08
CA ASN A 112 2.54 7.14 10.51
C ASN A 112 1.48 6.33 11.29
N ILE A 113 1.78 5.11 11.73
CA ILE A 113 0.89 4.31 12.57
C ILE A 113 0.61 5.06 13.89
N GLN A 114 1.63 5.61 14.53
CA GLN A 114 1.52 6.39 15.78
C GLN A 114 0.73 7.70 15.57
N ARG A 115 1.03 8.45 14.51
CA ARG A 115 0.32 9.69 14.15
C ARG A 115 -1.17 9.46 13.94
N LEU A 116 -1.52 8.35 13.30
CA LEU A 116 -2.91 7.97 13.01
C LEU A 116 -3.58 7.26 14.19
N LYS A 117 -2.82 6.92 15.25
CA LYS A 117 -3.29 6.19 16.43
C LYS A 117 -3.96 4.85 16.07
N LEU A 118 -3.40 4.15 15.08
CA LEU A 118 -3.93 2.85 14.67
C LEU A 118 -3.56 1.77 15.70
N ASP A 119 -4.55 0.97 16.12
CA ASP A 119 -4.36 -0.16 17.03
C ASP A 119 -3.94 -1.41 16.23
N VAL A 120 -2.66 -1.46 15.87
CA VAL A 120 -2.08 -2.51 15.03
C VAL A 120 -1.47 -3.61 15.89
N GLU A 121 -1.83 -4.87 15.62
CA GLU A 121 -1.19 -6.06 16.20
C GLU A 121 -0.33 -6.81 15.18
N ARG A 122 -0.78 -6.83 13.91
CA ARG A 122 -0.14 -7.58 12.83
C ARG A 122 0.06 -6.72 11.60
N ILE A 123 1.12 -7.03 10.85
CA ILE A 123 1.48 -6.33 9.62
C ILE A 123 1.64 -7.35 8.51
N ALA A 124 0.82 -7.28 7.46
CA ALA A 124 0.95 -8.06 6.26
C ALA A 124 1.80 -7.31 5.23
N HIS A 125 2.75 -8.02 4.64
CA HIS A 125 3.67 -7.48 3.64
C HIS A 125 3.26 -7.93 2.24
N VAL A 126 3.32 -7.04 1.27
CA VAL A 126 3.08 -7.41 -0.14
C VAL A 126 4.15 -8.37 -0.65
N HIS A 127 5.40 -8.24 -0.17
CA HIS A 127 6.53 -9.09 -0.53
C HIS A 127 6.99 -10.00 0.62
N GLY A 128 6.05 -10.58 1.37
CA GLY A 128 6.44 -11.40 2.51
C GLY A 128 5.26 -12.05 3.20
N GLY A 129 5.44 -12.38 4.47
CA GLY A 129 4.43 -12.97 5.34
C GLY A 129 3.65 -11.94 6.14
N VAL A 130 3.35 -12.34 7.37
CA VAL A 130 2.69 -11.48 8.38
C VAL A 130 3.57 -11.46 9.61
N ASP A 131 3.96 -10.28 10.06
CA ASP A 131 4.75 -10.05 11.24
C ASP A 131 3.96 -9.35 12.35
N SER A 132 4.50 -9.39 13.58
CA SER A 132 3.91 -8.65 14.70
C SER A 132 4.27 -7.16 14.65
N PHE A 133 3.43 -6.32 15.23
CA PHE A 133 3.75 -4.90 15.42
C PHE A 133 5.01 -4.70 16.27
N ALA A 134 5.27 -5.58 17.25
CA ALA A 134 6.50 -5.55 18.04
C ALA A 134 7.76 -5.75 17.19
N ALA A 135 7.69 -6.56 16.12
CA ALA A 135 8.80 -6.73 15.18
C ALA A 135 9.10 -5.42 14.41
N LEU A 136 8.06 -4.68 14.00
CA LEU A 136 8.22 -3.36 13.40
C LEU A 136 8.87 -2.38 14.38
N VAL A 137 8.38 -2.28 15.61
CA VAL A 137 8.93 -1.38 16.64
C VAL A 137 10.42 -1.66 16.84
N LYS A 138 10.79 -2.92 17.04
CA LYS A 138 12.19 -3.34 17.16
C LYS A 138 13.03 -2.97 15.94
N ALA A 139 12.52 -3.18 14.73
CA ALA A 139 13.22 -2.84 13.49
C ALA A 139 13.36 -1.33 13.26
N ALA A 140 12.48 -0.54 13.87
CA ALA A 140 12.53 0.93 13.85
C ALA A 140 13.43 1.55 14.95
N GLY A 141 14.06 0.72 15.79
CA GLY A 141 14.99 1.17 16.84
C GLY A 141 14.33 1.45 18.19
N GLY A 142 13.13 0.91 18.43
CA GLY A 142 12.38 1.01 19.69
C GLY A 142 12.59 -0.20 20.58
#